data_b9d6638311d64450f9260ad19044bb91
#
_entry.id   b9d6638311d64450f9260ad19044bb91
#
_cell.length_a   1.000
_cell.length_b   1.000
_cell.length_c   1.000
_cell.angle_alpha   90.00
_cell.angle_beta   90.00
_cell.angle_gamma   90.00
#
_symmetry.space_group_name_H-M   'P 1'
#
loop_
_entity.id
_entity.type
_entity.pdbx_description
1 polymer ?
#
loop_
_entity_poly.entity_id
_entity_poly.type
_entity_poly.pdbx_seq_one_letter_code
_entity_poly.pdbx_strand_id
1 'polypeptide(L)'
;KGSYPDAIEYKDDNQKNVVWVQTWDEIKGMHKATGVKMNMFTHQLYTVNKDNKINMIIMYDNPMIGYEIYASRTERTNGTIYNHHENINNLRKMIGAYENNDLAKAYTYYDKDAKLYDVNSTDRKAMTLDQMKTNDANFFKDFEVVEIEQVGYPDYMHYEMGDSGVT
;
A
#
# COMPACT_ATOMS: atom_id res chain seq x y z
N LYS A 1 -5.35 11.99 -20.76
CA LYS A 1 -4.60 13.15 -21.26
C LYS A 1 -3.80 13.66 -20.08
N GLY A 2 -2.50 13.38 -20.02
CA GLY A 2 -1.64 13.81 -18.92
C GLY A 2 -1.57 15.34 -18.84
N SER A 3 -1.42 15.86 -17.63
CA SER A 3 -1.07 17.26 -17.41
C SER A 3 0.40 17.47 -17.76
N TYR A 4 0.73 18.63 -18.29
CA TYR A 4 2.10 19.00 -18.59
C TYR A 4 2.65 19.86 -17.45
N PRO A 5 3.95 19.73 -17.11
CA PRO A 5 4.59 20.72 -16.27
C PRO A 5 4.63 22.05 -16.98
N ASP A 6 4.31 23.13 -16.27
CA ASP A 6 4.33 24.47 -16.80
C ASP A 6 5.48 25.27 -16.19
N ALA A 7 6.15 26.06 -17.02
CA ALA A 7 7.15 27.02 -16.58
C ALA A 7 6.60 28.44 -16.71
N ILE A 8 6.70 29.21 -15.64
CA ILE A 8 6.23 30.58 -15.58
C ILE A 8 7.40 31.51 -15.28
N GLU A 9 7.58 32.47 -16.12
CA GLU A 9 8.58 33.53 -15.96
C GLU A 9 7.89 34.82 -15.55
N TYR A 10 8.26 35.37 -14.40
CA TYR A 10 7.74 36.65 -13.93
C TYR A 10 8.60 37.82 -14.42
N LYS A 11 7.95 38.90 -14.86
CA LYS A 11 8.61 40.11 -15.39
C LYS A 11 8.98 41.13 -14.31
N ASP A 12 8.55 40.90 -13.06
CA ASP A 12 8.84 41.83 -11.97
C ASP A 12 10.31 41.83 -11.58
N ASP A 13 10.82 43.01 -11.21
CA ASP A 13 12.19 43.23 -10.86
C ASP A 13 12.66 42.34 -9.66
N ASN A 14 11.75 42.05 -8.74
CA ASN A 14 12.00 41.20 -7.57
C ASN A 14 12.11 39.71 -7.92
N GLN A 15 11.70 39.30 -9.13
CA GLN A 15 11.66 37.93 -9.60
C GLN A 15 12.59 37.69 -10.80
N LYS A 16 13.45 38.66 -11.13
CA LYS A 16 14.40 38.54 -12.22
C LYS A 16 15.31 37.32 -12.01
N ASN A 17 15.50 36.54 -13.06
CA ASN A 17 16.31 35.32 -13.10
C ASN A 17 15.78 34.16 -12.25
N VAL A 18 14.52 34.16 -11.94
CA VAL A 18 13.84 33.02 -11.32
C VAL A 18 12.74 32.53 -12.23
N VAL A 19 12.76 31.26 -12.58
CA VAL A 19 11.70 30.58 -13.31
C VAL A 19 10.93 29.72 -12.35
N TRP A 20 9.61 29.84 -12.36
CA TRP A 20 8.73 28.95 -11.63
C TRP A 20 8.31 27.80 -12.53
N VAL A 21 8.51 26.59 -12.06
CA VAL A 21 8.01 25.36 -12.70
C VAL A 21 6.99 24.73 -11.77
N GLN A 22 5.84 24.35 -12.32
CA GLN A 22 4.81 23.69 -11.55
C GLN A 22 4.44 22.34 -12.18
N THR A 23 4.15 21.37 -11.32
CA THR A 23 3.77 20.03 -11.74
C THR A 23 2.54 19.55 -10.99
N TRP A 24 1.79 18.65 -11.62
CA TRP A 24 0.68 17.91 -11.03
C TRP A 24 0.97 16.44 -11.25
N ASP A 25 1.29 15.75 -10.18
CA ASP A 25 1.74 14.38 -10.23
C ASP A 25 0.80 13.46 -9.46
N GLU A 26 0.64 12.24 -9.91
CA GLU A 26 0.05 11.14 -9.16
C GLU A 26 1.18 10.24 -8.68
N ILE A 27 1.33 10.14 -7.35
CA ILE A 27 2.36 9.30 -6.73
C ILE A 27 1.70 8.02 -6.22
N LYS A 28 2.14 6.89 -6.75
CA LYS A 28 1.72 5.55 -6.30
C LYS A 28 2.88 4.85 -5.62
N GLY A 29 2.59 4.19 -4.53
CA GLY A 29 3.62 3.46 -3.79
C GLY A 29 3.05 2.64 -2.65
N MET A 30 3.95 1.99 -1.91
CA MET A 30 3.60 1.23 -0.72
C MET A 30 4.62 1.50 0.38
N HIS A 31 4.15 1.77 1.59
CA HIS A 31 5.02 1.91 2.75
C HIS A 31 5.61 0.54 3.14
N LYS A 32 6.92 0.38 3.01
CA LYS A 32 7.60 -0.93 3.13
C LYS A 32 7.39 -1.62 4.49
N ALA A 33 7.29 -0.84 5.56
CA ALA A 33 7.17 -1.40 6.91
C ALA A 33 5.76 -1.88 7.24
N THR A 34 4.70 -1.23 6.70
CA THR A 34 3.31 -1.52 7.08
C THR A 34 2.47 -2.08 5.94
N GLY A 35 2.92 -1.98 4.69
CA GLY A 35 2.17 -2.39 3.52
C GLY A 35 1.04 -1.41 3.13
N VAL A 36 0.92 -0.26 3.79
CA VAL A 36 -0.07 0.77 3.42
C VAL A 36 0.24 1.27 2.01
N LYS A 37 -0.72 1.13 1.12
CA LYS A 37 -0.63 1.66 -0.23
C LYS A 37 -0.85 3.17 -0.23
N MET A 38 -0.12 3.85 -1.09
CA MET A 38 -0.23 5.27 -1.32
C MET A 38 -0.71 5.50 -2.75
N ASN A 39 -1.77 6.26 -2.90
CA ASN A 39 -2.19 6.85 -4.15
C ASN A 39 -2.53 8.31 -3.86
N MET A 40 -1.65 9.22 -4.24
CA MET A 40 -1.72 10.62 -3.83
C MET A 40 -1.49 11.53 -5.01
N PHE A 41 -2.41 12.47 -5.22
CA PHE A 41 -2.19 13.60 -6.11
C PHE A 41 -1.43 14.69 -5.36
N THR A 42 -0.40 15.22 -6.00
CA THR A 42 0.41 16.30 -5.47
C THR A 42 0.56 17.41 -6.51
N HIS A 43 0.59 18.63 -6.04
CA HIS A 43 0.95 19.79 -6.83
C HIS A 43 2.24 20.37 -6.26
N GLN A 44 3.23 20.56 -7.10
CA GLN A 44 4.54 21.05 -6.69
C GLN A 44 4.94 22.29 -7.49
N LEU A 45 5.49 23.26 -6.77
CA LEU A 45 6.06 24.49 -7.31
C LEU A 45 7.57 24.48 -7.02
N TYR A 46 8.34 24.69 -8.05
CA TYR A 46 9.79 24.77 -7.98
C TYR A 46 10.25 26.16 -8.42
N THR A 47 11.23 26.72 -7.75
CA THR A 47 11.98 27.83 -8.32
C THR A 47 13.32 27.34 -8.87
N VAL A 48 13.64 27.79 -10.06
CA VAL A 48 14.89 27.46 -10.76
C VAL A 48 15.69 28.74 -10.95
N ASN A 49 16.91 28.74 -10.49
CA ASN A 49 17.79 29.91 -10.61
C ASN A 49 18.48 29.98 -11.99
N LYS A 50 19.26 31.04 -12.21
CA LYS A 50 19.99 31.29 -13.46
C LYS A 50 21.00 30.19 -13.85
N ASP A 51 21.40 29.35 -12.89
CA ASP A 51 22.34 28.24 -13.10
C ASP A 51 21.59 26.92 -13.38
N ASN A 52 20.29 26.99 -13.68
CA ASN A 52 19.37 25.87 -13.89
C ASN A 52 19.32 24.90 -12.69
N LYS A 53 19.42 25.43 -11.48
CA LYS A 53 19.33 24.65 -10.25
C LYS A 53 18.05 25.01 -9.49
N ILE A 54 17.40 23.96 -8.97
CA ILE A 54 16.26 24.13 -8.05
C ILE A 54 16.81 24.68 -6.73
N ASN A 55 16.22 25.76 -6.25
CA ASN A 55 16.59 26.39 -4.97
C ASN A 55 15.41 26.51 -3.98
N MET A 56 14.19 26.21 -4.42
CA MET A 56 13.03 26.13 -3.55
C MET A 56 12.01 25.12 -4.11
N ILE A 57 11.33 24.41 -3.22
CA ILE A 57 10.20 23.54 -3.54
C ILE A 57 9.07 23.85 -2.57
N ILE A 58 7.87 24.07 -3.10
CA ILE A 58 6.63 24.14 -2.32
C ILE A 58 5.77 22.96 -2.75
N MET A 59 5.35 22.16 -1.78
CA MET A 59 4.54 20.96 -2.02
C MET A 59 3.14 21.16 -1.43
N TYR A 60 2.13 20.80 -2.22
CA TYR A 60 0.74 20.69 -1.80
C TYR A 60 0.31 19.23 -1.98
N ASP A 61 0.11 18.53 -0.87
CA ASP A 61 -0.25 17.12 -0.86
C ASP A 61 -1.38 16.84 0.14
N ASN A 62 -1.84 15.60 0.14
CA ASN A 62 -2.82 15.13 1.11
C ASN A 62 -2.10 14.44 2.28
N PRO A 63 -2.11 14.99 3.50
CA PRO A 63 -1.41 14.43 4.65
C PRO A 63 -2.06 13.14 5.18
N MET A 64 -3.26 12.76 4.72
CA MET A 64 -4.01 11.60 5.24
C MET A 64 -3.24 10.29 5.11
N ILE A 65 -2.42 10.12 4.07
CA ILE A 65 -1.56 8.94 3.92
C ILE A 65 -0.54 8.84 5.06
N GLY A 66 0.01 9.96 5.51
CA GLY A 66 0.92 10.00 6.68
C GLY A 66 0.21 9.56 7.96
N TYR A 67 -1.04 9.99 8.15
CA TYR A 67 -1.85 9.57 9.29
C TYR A 67 -2.19 8.07 9.23
N GLU A 68 -2.53 7.53 8.07
CA GLU A 68 -2.79 6.09 7.90
C GLU A 68 -1.53 5.26 8.22
N ILE A 69 -0.36 5.66 7.72
CA ILE A 69 0.91 5.00 8.03
C ILE A 69 1.22 5.07 9.54
N TYR A 70 0.97 6.21 10.17
CA TYR A 70 1.15 6.37 11.61
C TYR A 70 0.19 5.47 12.38
N ALA A 71 -1.09 5.52 12.06
CA ALA A 71 -2.14 4.73 12.71
C ALA A 71 -1.89 3.23 12.54
N SER A 72 -1.37 2.78 11.38
CA SER A 72 -1.08 1.38 11.11
C SER A 72 0.06 0.80 11.96
N ARG A 73 0.80 1.64 12.67
CA ARG A 73 1.85 1.23 13.64
C ARG A 73 1.34 1.16 15.08
N THR A 74 0.13 1.66 15.33
CA THR A 74 -0.42 1.78 16.67
C THR A 74 -1.42 0.66 16.90
N GLU A 75 -1.21 -0.13 17.92
CA GLU A 75 -2.18 -1.13 18.38
C GLU A 75 -3.31 -0.42 19.13
N ARG A 76 -4.53 -0.84 18.85
CA ARG A 76 -5.70 -0.42 19.61
C ARG A 76 -6.14 -1.55 20.52
N THR A 77 -6.33 -1.22 21.80
CA THR A 77 -6.75 -2.17 22.84
C THR A 77 -8.18 -1.91 23.31
N ASN A 78 -9.06 -1.57 22.38
CA ASN A 78 -10.47 -1.23 22.70
C ASN A 78 -11.41 -2.41 22.50
N GLY A 79 -11.01 -3.60 22.91
CA GLY A 79 -11.82 -4.82 22.82
C GLY A 79 -11.14 -5.92 22.05
N THR A 80 -11.90 -6.86 21.51
CA THR A 80 -11.41 -8.02 20.78
C THR A 80 -11.21 -7.80 19.28
N ILE A 81 -11.63 -6.65 18.76
CA ILE A 81 -11.50 -6.29 17.35
C ILE A 81 -10.52 -5.13 17.20
N TYR A 82 -9.50 -5.32 16.38
CA TYR A 82 -8.48 -4.32 16.08
C TYR A 82 -8.56 -3.94 14.62
N ASN A 83 -8.61 -2.64 14.31
CA ASN A 83 -8.51 -2.12 12.95
C ASN A 83 -7.10 -1.64 12.58
N HIS A 84 -6.18 -1.60 13.56
CA HIS A 84 -4.75 -1.33 13.39
C HIS A 84 -3.97 -2.31 14.27
N HIS A 85 -3.23 -3.22 13.64
CA HIS A 85 -2.45 -4.25 14.32
C HIS A 85 -1.31 -4.75 13.42
N GLU A 86 -0.24 -5.29 13.99
CA GLU A 86 0.86 -5.84 13.22
C GLU A 86 0.41 -6.99 12.28
N ASN A 87 -0.53 -7.81 12.72
CA ASN A 87 -1.09 -8.89 11.88
C ASN A 87 -1.79 -8.33 10.63
N ILE A 88 -2.49 -7.19 10.75
CA ILE A 88 -3.08 -6.49 9.61
C ILE A 88 -1.97 -5.97 8.67
N ASN A 89 -0.89 -5.42 9.23
CA ASN A 89 0.25 -4.96 8.44
C ASN A 89 0.96 -6.13 7.73
N ASN A 90 1.06 -7.28 8.36
CA ASN A 90 1.63 -8.49 7.76
C ASN A 90 0.77 -9.00 6.61
N LEU A 91 -0.57 -8.99 6.77
CA LEU A 91 -1.50 -9.32 5.69
C LEU A 91 -1.36 -8.35 4.50
N ARG A 92 -1.30 -7.05 4.75
CA ARG A 92 -1.08 -6.04 3.70
C ARG A 92 0.24 -6.25 2.95
N LYS A 93 1.31 -6.57 3.66
CA LYS A 93 2.62 -6.88 3.06
C LYS A 93 2.58 -8.16 2.22
N MET A 94 1.88 -9.17 2.69
CA MET A 94 1.67 -10.42 1.95
C MET A 94 0.89 -10.16 0.66
N ILE A 95 -0.23 -9.44 0.72
CA ILE A 95 -1.03 -9.06 -0.44
C ILE A 95 -0.19 -8.25 -1.44
N GLY A 96 0.57 -7.26 -0.95
CA GLY A 96 1.43 -6.47 -1.82
C GLY A 96 2.57 -7.27 -2.47
N ALA A 97 3.09 -8.29 -1.79
CA ALA A 97 4.08 -9.19 -2.40
C ALA A 97 3.43 -10.06 -3.49
N TYR A 98 2.22 -10.56 -3.24
CA TYR A 98 1.45 -11.34 -4.21
C TYR A 98 1.11 -10.51 -5.46
N GLU A 99 0.63 -9.28 -5.27
CA GLU A 99 0.34 -8.32 -6.36
C GLU A 99 1.57 -8.05 -7.26
N ASN A 100 2.77 -8.00 -6.65
CA ASN A 100 4.02 -7.77 -7.37
C ASN A 100 4.65 -9.08 -7.90
N ASN A 101 3.93 -10.20 -7.87
CA ASN A 101 4.42 -11.52 -8.26
C ASN A 101 5.69 -11.96 -7.49
N ASP A 102 5.90 -11.42 -6.27
CA ASP A 102 6.95 -11.87 -5.35
C ASP A 102 6.40 -12.99 -4.46
N LEU A 103 6.09 -14.13 -5.09
CA LEU A 103 5.47 -15.27 -4.43
C LEU A 103 6.36 -15.83 -3.30
N ALA A 104 7.67 -15.81 -3.51
CA ALA A 104 8.62 -16.28 -2.48
C ALA A 104 8.44 -15.50 -1.19
N LYS A 105 8.31 -14.16 -1.28
CA LYS A 105 8.07 -13.30 -0.13
C LYS A 105 6.66 -13.46 0.41
N ALA A 106 5.64 -13.57 -0.44
CA ALA A 106 4.25 -13.77 -0.02
C ALA A 106 4.13 -15.03 0.87
N TYR A 107 4.76 -16.12 0.48
CA TYR A 107 4.69 -17.38 1.25
C TYR A 107 5.41 -17.33 2.60
N THR A 108 6.30 -16.38 2.84
CA THR A 108 6.92 -16.23 4.17
C THR A 108 5.95 -15.82 5.28
N TYR A 109 4.76 -15.34 4.91
CA TYR A 109 3.71 -14.95 5.86
C TYR A 109 2.77 -16.09 6.24
N TYR A 110 2.91 -17.28 5.62
CA TYR A 110 2.11 -18.46 5.94
C TYR A 110 2.85 -19.40 6.87
N ASP A 111 2.12 -20.02 7.79
CA ASP A 111 2.65 -21.15 8.53
C ASP A 111 2.86 -22.35 7.59
N LYS A 112 3.88 -23.17 7.86
CA LYS A 112 4.17 -24.37 7.07
C LYS A 112 3.01 -25.37 7.01
N ASP A 113 2.20 -25.39 8.07
CA ASP A 113 1.05 -26.29 8.24
C ASP A 113 -0.28 -25.56 7.94
N ALA A 114 -0.22 -24.39 7.29
CA ALA A 114 -1.39 -23.61 6.93
C ALA A 114 -2.40 -24.43 6.14
N LYS A 115 -3.67 -24.28 6.50
CA LYS A 115 -4.82 -24.89 5.82
C LYS A 115 -5.63 -23.83 5.15
N LEU A 116 -5.80 -23.94 3.84
CA LEU A 116 -6.50 -22.98 3.02
C LEU A 116 -7.81 -23.59 2.54
N TYR A 117 -8.90 -22.86 2.74
CA TYR A 117 -10.24 -23.30 2.35
C TYR A 117 -10.76 -22.37 1.26
N ASP A 118 -11.21 -22.94 0.16
CA ASP A 118 -11.97 -22.22 -0.84
C ASP A 118 -13.47 -22.40 -0.54
N VAL A 119 -14.16 -21.30 -0.27
CA VAL A 119 -15.60 -21.30 0.04
C VAL A 119 -16.45 -21.76 -1.16
N ASN A 120 -15.91 -21.68 -2.38
CA ASN A 120 -16.58 -22.13 -3.60
C ASN A 120 -16.30 -23.62 -3.89
N SER A 121 -15.39 -24.26 -3.15
CA SER A 121 -15.12 -25.66 -3.31
C SER A 121 -16.26 -26.52 -2.78
N THR A 122 -16.74 -27.45 -3.59
CA THR A 122 -17.86 -28.34 -3.26
C THR A 122 -17.50 -29.41 -2.24
N ASP A 123 -16.22 -29.79 -2.17
CA ASP A 123 -15.73 -30.86 -1.31
C ASP A 123 -15.27 -30.38 0.10
N ARG A 124 -15.21 -29.03 0.27
CA ARG A 124 -14.79 -28.37 1.53
C ARG A 124 -13.49 -28.90 2.12
N LYS A 125 -12.61 -29.46 1.31
CA LYS A 125 -11.30 -29.93 1.76
C LYS A 125 -10.31 -28.78 1.85
N ALA A 126 -9.50 -28.82 2.91
CA ALA A 126 -8.40 -27.90 3.05
C ALA A 126 -7.30 -28.21 2.01
N MET A 127 -6.83 -27.18 1.37
CA MET A 127 -5.61 -27.19 0.55
C MET A 127 -4.40 -26.94 1.44
N THR A 128 -3.31 -27.63 1.18
CA THR A 128 -2.03 -27.34 1.83
C THR A 128 -1.33 -26.15 1.19
N LEU A 129 -0.36 -25.58 1.90
CA LEU A 129 0.45 -24.47 1.34
C LEU A 129 1.17 -24.89 0.05
N ASP A 130 1.64 -26.11 -0.07
CA ASP A 130 2.32 -26.60 -1.29
C ASP A 130 1.36 -26.77 -2.47
N GLN A 131 0.12 -27.16 -2.20
CA GLN A 131 -0.92 -27.18 -3.22
C GLN A 131 -1.26 -25.77 -3.67
N MET A 132 -1.36 -24.81 -2.75
CA MET A 132 -1.56 -23.38 -3.10
C MET A 132 -0.41 -22.89 -3.97
N LYS A 133 0.84 -23.10 -3.60
CA LYS A 133 2.02 -22.72 -4.41
C LYS A 133 1.96 -23.28 -5.82
N THR A 134 1.50 -24.51 -5.97
CA THR A 134 1.33 -25.14 -7.29
C THR A 134 0.24 -24.45 -8.09
N ASN A 135 -0.88 -24.13 -7.46
CA ASN A 135 -1.99 -23.42 -8.10
C ASN A 135 -1.58 -22.00 -8.51
N ASP A 136 -0.90 -21.27 -7.62
CA ASP A 136 -0.39 -19.92 -7.92
C ASP A 136 0.60 -19.96 -9.08
N ALA A 137 1.54 -20.90 -9.07
CA ALA A 137 2.49 -21.06 -10.18
C ALA A 137 1.79 -21.34 -11.52
N ASN A 138 0.66 -22.03 -11.52
CA ASN A 138 -0.15 -22.21 -12.71
C ASN A 138 -0.93 -20.96 -13.09
N PHE A 139 -1.53 -20.28 -12.11
CA PHE A 139 -2.25 -19.03 -12.31
C PHE A 139 -1.34 -17.98 -12.98
N PHE A 140 -0.16 -17.74 -12.44
CA PHE A 140 0.78 -16.71 -12.95
C PHE A 140 1.46 -17.09 -14.29
N LYS A 141 1.19 -18.28 -14.86
CA LYS A 141 1.57 -18.57 -16.25
C LYS A 141 0.66 -17.87 -17.26
N ASP A 142 -0.62 -17.77 -16.90
CA ASP A 142 -1.66 -17.32 -17.81
C ASP A 142 -2.22 -15.95 -17.45
N PHE A 143 -1.96 -15.47 -16.22
CA PHE A 143 -2.51 -14.23 -15.66
C PHE A 143 -1.43 -13.35 -15.04
N GLU A 144 -1.62 -12.05 -15.14
CA GLU A 144 -0.90 -11.00 -14.42
C GLU A 144 -1.87 -10.33 -13.46
N VAL A 145 -1.45 -10.15 -12.21
CA VAL A 145 -2.21 -9.35 -11.24
C VAL A 145 -1.83 -7.89 -11.45
N VAL A 146 -2.77 -7.11 -11.96
CA VAL A 146 -2.55 -5.67 -12.20
C VAL A 146 -2.65 -4.87 -10.93
N GLU A 147 -3.65 -5.16 -10.09
CA GLU A 147 -3.89 -4.48 -8.83
C GLU A 147 -4.77 -5.33 -7.92
N ILE A 148 -4.47 -5.33 -6.64
CA ILE A 148 -5.35 -5.85 -5.58
C ILE A 148 -5.79 -4.66 -4.72
N GLU A 149 -7.02 -4.20 -4.93
CA GLU A 149 -7.60 -3.13 -4.15
C GLU A 149 -8.29 -3.68 -2.91
N GLN A 150 -7.98 -3.10 -1.75
CA GLN A 150 -8.64 -3.44 -0.50
C GLN A 150 -9.95 -2.66 -0.38
N VAL A 151 -11.07 -3.35 -0.52
CA VAL A 151 -12.41 -2.77 -0.37
C VAL A 151 -12.88 -2.96 1.07
N GLY A 152 -12.83 -1.90 1.87
CA GLY A 152 -13.19 -1.92 3.28
C GLY A 152 -11.97 -1.94 4.22
N TYR A 153 -12.23 -2.17 5.50
CA TYR A 153 -11.22 -2.15 6.54
C TYR A 153 -10.83 -3.58 6.93
N PRO A 154 -9.52 -3.92 6.99
CA PRO A 154 -9.10 -5.19 7.55
C PRO A 154 -9.28 -5.14 9.07
N ASP A 155 -9.87 -6.18 9.61
CA ASP A 155 -10.06 -6.35 11.04
C ASP A 155 -9.20 -7.51 11.55
N TYR A 156 -8.60 -7.34 12.69
CA TYR A 156 -8.00 -8.43 13.46
C TYR A 156 -8.91 -8.74 14.64
N MET A 157 -9.36 -9.97 14.72
CA MET A 157 -10.17 -10.49 15.83
C MET A 157 -9.34 -11.43 16.69
N HIS A 158 -9.27 -11.13 17.98
CA HIS A 158 -8.63 -12.01 18.95
C HIS A 158 -9.73 -12.81 19.68
N TYR A 159 -9.59 -14.12 19.65
CA TYR A 159 -10.45 -15.05 20.38
C TYR A 159 -9.66 -15.80 21.42
N GLU A 160 -10.17 -15.82 22.64
CA GLU A 160 -9.65 -16.69 23.68
C GLU A 160 -10.56 -17.92 23.82
N MET A 161 -9.96 -19.10 23.87
CA MET A 161 -10.69 -20.33 24.17
C MET A 161 -10.80 -20.47 25.68
N GLY A 162 -11.99 -20.23 26.22
CA GLY A 162 -12.29 -20.54 27.61
C GLY A 162 -12.71 -22.00 27.79
N ASP A 163 -12.87 -22.42 29.03
CA ASP A 163 -13.32 -23.81 29.39
C ASP A 163 -14.70 -24.15 28.83
N SER A 164 -15.48 -23.13 28.46
CA SER A 164 -16.83 -23.25 27.89
C SER A 164 -16.92 -23.01 26.38
N GLY A 165 -15.78 -22.89 25.69
CA GLY A 165 -15.72 -22.58 24.25
C GLY A 165 -15.13 -21.21 23.96
N VAL A 166 -15.37 -20.69 22.72
CA VAL A 166 -14.90 -19.36 22.28
C VAL A 166 -15.75 -18.27 22.95
N THR A 167 -15.11 -17.33 23.63
CA THR A 167 -15.71 -16.15 24.25
C THR A 167 -15.45 -14.90 23.42
#